data_422e77ea60449740bba23e7f42ae1320
#
_entry.id   422e77ea60449740bba23e7f42ae1320
#
_cell.length_a   1.000
_cell.length_b   1.000
_cell.length_c   1.000
_cell.angle_alpha   90.00
_cell.angle_beta   90.00
_cell.angle_gamma   90.00
#
_symmetry.space_group_name_H-M   'P 1'
#
loop_
_entity.id
_entity.type
_entity.pdbx_description
1 polymer ?
#
loop_
_entity_poly.entity_id
_entity_poly.type
_entity_poly.pdbx_seq_one_letter_code
_entity_poly.pdbx_strand_id
1 'polypeptide(L)'
;MAKEHFNRTKPHVNIGTIGHVDHGKTTLTAAITAVLGKRGFSQTRSFDSIDNAPEEKERGITINTSHVEYETENRHYAHVDCPGHADYVKNMVTGAAQMDGAIIVVASTDGPMPQTREHILLARQVNVPRLVVFMNKVDLVDDEEMLELVEMEVRELLSFYNFDGDETPVIQGSALGALNGEAKWEDKVMELMDAVDSWIPLPPRDVDKPFLMPVEDVFSITGRGTVATGRIETGIIKTGEEVQIIGLGAEGRKSVVTGVEMFRKILDEGQAGDNVGLLLRGIDKDDIKRGMVISHPGKVKPHSKFKAEVYILKKEEGGRHTPFHDNYRPQFYIRTLDVTGEIKLPEGVEMVMPGDNVTIEVDLIYPVACNVGLRFAIREGGRTVGAGQITELID
;
A
#
# COMPACT_ATOMS: atom_id res chain seq x y z
N MET A 1 6.36 -30.36 -10.42
CA MET A 1 6.22 -30.54 -8.96
C MET A 1 4.83 -30.08 -8.55
N ALA A 2 4.14 -30.78 -7.66
CA ALA A 2 2.88 -30.30 -7.09
C ALA A 2 3.19 -29.03 -6.28
N LYS A 3 2.33 -28.00 -6.40
CA LYS A 3 2.47 -26.80 -5.56
C LYS A 3 2.12 -27.15 -4.11
N GLU A 4 2.82 -26.50 -3.19
CA GLU A 4 2.52 -26.63 -1.75
C GLU A 4 1.18 -25.97 -1.41
N HIS A 5 0.49 -26.51 -0.40
CA HIS A 5 -0.68 -25.87 0.20
C HIS A 5 -0.25 -24.90 1.29
N PHE A 6 -0.90 -23.75 1.35
CA PHE A 6 -0.71 -22.77 2.41
C PHE A 6 -1.52 -23.19 3.65
N ASN A 7 -0.86 -23.35 4.79
CA ASN A 7 -1.50 -23.65 6.07
C ASN A 7 -1.56 -22.39 6.94
N ARG A 8 -2.76 -21.94 7.30
CA ARG A 8 -2.97 -20.80 8.21
C ARG A 8 -2.73 -21.24 9.66
N THR A 9 -1.50 -21.12 10.14
CA THR A 9 -1.14 -21.45 11.52
C THR A 9 -1.00 -20.23 12.41
N LYS A 10 -0.80 -19.04 11.80
CA LYS A 10 -0.57 -17.77 12.48
C LYS A 10 -1.47 -16.66 11.93
N PRO A 11 -1.77 -15.61 12.70
CA PRO A 11 -2.43 -14.42 12.19
C PRO A 11 -1.63 -13.81 11.03
N HIS A 12 -2.32 -13.44 9.96
CA HIS A 12 -1.72 -12.82 8.79
C HIS A 12 -1.80 -11.29 8.87
N VAL A 13 -0.67 -10.62 8.62
CA VAL A 13 -0.55 -9.15 8.64
C VAL A 13 0.19 -8.68 7.39
N ASN A 14 -0.33 -7.65 6.75
CA ASN A 14 0.34 -6.98 5.65
C ASN A 14 1.16 -5.81 6.18
N ILE A 15 2.46 -5.87 6.01
CA ILE A 15 3.39 -4.81 6.40
C ILE A 15 4.09 -4.28 5.14
N GLY A 16 4.66 -3.09 5.19
CA GLY A 16 5.48 -2.62 4.08
C GLY A 16 6.53 -1.62 4.50
N THR A 17 7.55 -1.47 3.66
CA THR A 17 8.58 -0.44 3.78
C THR A 17 8.22 0.77 2.95
N ILE A 18 8.22 1.95 3.58
CA ILE A 18 8.00 3.25 2.95
C ILE A 18 9.09 4.24 3.40
N GLY A 19 9.29 5.32 2.65
CA GLY A 19 10.32 6.32 2.93
C GLY A 19 11.01 6.80 1.65
N HIS A 20 11.98 7.70 1.81
CA HIS A 20 12.67 8.34 0.70
C HIS A 20 13.46 7.36 -0.18
N VAL A 21 13.75 7.74 -1.43
CA VAL A 21 14.68 7.02 -2.30
C VAL A 21 16.07 6.95 -1.63
N ASP A 22 16.80 5.87 -1.83
CA ASP A 22 18.15 5.62 -1.29
C ASP A 22 18.27 5.55 0.25
N HIS A 23 17.16 5.57 1.00
CA HIS A 23 17.17 5.35 2.45
C HIS A 23 17.31 3.87 2.83
N GLY A 24 17.31 2.93 1.85
CA GLY A 24 17.60 1.52 2.06
C GLY A 24 16.40 0.64 2.37
N LYS A 25 15.20 0.97 1.86
CA LYS A 25 13.98 0.16 2.02
C LYS A 25 14.14 -1.28 1.53
N THR A 26 14.53 -1.45 0.27
CA THR A 26 14.74 -2.76 -0.35
C THR A 26 15.89 -3.53 0.32
N THR A 27 16.95 -2.81 0.75
CA THR A 27 18.04 -3.41 1.53
C THR A 27 17.52 -3.94 2.88
N LEU A 28 16.67 -3.18 3.56
CA LEU A 28 16.05 -3.61 4.82
C LEU A 28 15.13 -4.82 4.60
N THR A 29 14.31 -4.81 3.55
CA THR A 29 13.46 -5.94 3.16
C THR A 29 14.29 -7.20 2.92
N ALA A 30 15.41 -7.09 2.20
CA ALA A 30 16.35 -8.20 2.00
C ALA A 30 16.98 -8.66 3.32
N ALA A 31 17.39 -7.72 4.19
CA ALA A 31 17.98 -8.02 5.50
C ALA A 31 16.99 -8.77 6.41
N ILE A 32 15.73 -8.34 6.47
CA ILE A 32 14.67 -9.03 7.23
C ILE A 32 14.53 -10.47 6.76
N THR A 33 14.43 -10.71 5.43
CA THR A 33 14.29 -12.08 4.92
C THR A 33 15.54 -12.93 5.18
N ALA A 34 16.74 -12.34 5.15
CA ALA A 34 17.99 -13.04 5.42
C ALA A 34 18.13 -13.42 6.89
N VAL A 35 17.84 -12.47 7.81
CA VAL A 35 17.94 -12.69 9.27
C VAL A 35 16.89 -13.71 9.74
N LEU A 36 15.64 -13.57 9.29
CA LEU A 36 14.57 -14.52 9.58
C LEU A 36 14.82 -15.88 8.91
N GLY A 37 15.41 -15.89 7.72
CA GLY A 37 15.81 -17.12 7.01
C GLY A 37 16.82 -17.98 7.79
N LYS A 38 17.81 -17.35 8.44
CA LYS A 38 18.75 -18.04 9.33
C LYS A 38 18.06 -18.74 10.50
N ARG A 39 16.89 -18.26 10.90
CA ARG A 39 16.06 -18.80 12.00
C ARG A 39 14.97 -19.75 11.52
N GLY A 40 14.87 -20.01 10.21
CA GLY A 40 13.87 -20.92 9.62
C GLY A 40 12.48 -20.29 9.41
N PHE A 41 12.35 -18.96 9.54
CA PHE A 41 11.08 -18.24 9.43
C PHE A 41 10.86 -17.57 8.06
N SER A 42 11.81 -17.68 7.14
CA SER A 42 11.72 -17.12 5.80
C SER A 42 12.57 -17.88 4.79
N GLN A 43 12.24 -17.71 3.49
CA GLN A 43 13.17 -17.97 2.41
C GLN A 43 13.96 -16.69 2.14
N THR A 44 15.28 -16.75 2.28
CA THR A 44 16.16 -15.61 2.01
C THR A 44 15.94 -15.09 0.59
N ARG A 45 15.69 -13.80 0.47
CA ARG A 45 15.59 -13.08 -0.81
C ARG A 45 16.77 -12.15 -0.96
N SER A 46 17.46 -12.22 -2.08
CA SER A 46 18.51 -11.24 -2.41
C SER A 46 17.88 -9.93 -2.90
N PHE A 47 18.60 -8.83 -2.74
CA PHE A 47 18.21 -7.53 -3.28
C PHE A 47 17.77 -7.63 -4.76
N ASP A 48 18.58 -8.26 -5.61
CA ASP A 48 18.30 -8.45 -7.05
C ASP A 48 17.06 -9.31 -7.34
N SER A 49 16.58 -10.08 -6.36
CA SER A 49 15.37 -10.88 -6.49
C SER A 49 14.10 -10.15 -6.05
N ILE A 50 14.27 -9.04 -5.31
CA ILE A 50 13.20 -8.12 -4.90
C ILE A 50 12.98 -7.11 -6.01
N ASP A 51 14.01 -6.34 -6.38
CA ASP A 51 14.02 -5.42 -7.53
C ASP A 51 14.41 -6.20 -8.80
N ASN A 52 13.42 -6.80 -9.44
CA ASN A 52 13.65 -7.80 -10.48
C ASN A 52 13.50 -7.27 -11.91
N ALA A 53 12.80 -6.14 -12.12
CA ALA A 53 12.60 -5.56 -13.43
C ALA A 53 13.94 -5.04 -14.04
N PRO A 54 14.15 -5.17 -15.35
CA PRO A 54 15.37 -4.66 -15.99
C PRO A 54 15.63 -3.19 -15.72
N GLU A 55 14.58 -2.35 -15.74
CA GLU A 55 14.67 -0.92 -15.45
C GLU A 55 15.05 -0.62 -14.01
N GLU A 56 14.60 -1.42 -13.04
CA GLU A 56 14.95 -1.31 -11.62
C GLU A 56 16.44 -1.56 -11.42
N LYS A 57 16.97 -2.59 -12.08
CA LYS A 57 18.39 -2.95 -12.03
C LYS A 57 19.28 -1.92 -12.70
N GLU A 58 18.82 -1.34 -13.82
CA GLU A 58 19.58 -0.31 -14.55
C GLU A 58 19.64 1.00 -13.78
N ARG A 59 18.54 1.39 -13.12
CA ARG A 59 18.43 2.66 -12.38
C ARG A 59 18.82 2.54 -10.91
N GLY A 60 18.89 1.34 -10.35
CA GLY A 60 19.15 1.09 -8.93
C GLY A 60 18.04 1.57 -7.99
N ILE A 61 16.81 1.68 -8.49
CA ILE A 61 15.64 2.14 -7.72
C ILE A 61 14.46 1.20 -7.91
N THR A 62 13.67 1.02 -6.86
CA THR A 62 12.40 0.28 -6.92
C THR A 62 11.36 1.09 -7.70
N ILE A 63 10.75 0.50 -8.72
CA ILE A 63 9.71 1.10 -9.56
C ILE A 63 8.34 0.52 -9.22
N ASN A 64 8.25 -0.81 -9.15
CA ASN A 64 7.03 -1.52 -8.83
C ASN A 64 7.04 -2.02 -7.39
N THR A 65 5.86 -2.20 -6.82
CA THR A 65 5.74 -2.87 -5.52
C THR A 65 6.18 -4.32 -5.64
N SER A 66 7.02 -4.76 -4.72
CA SER A 66 7.44 -6.17 -4.63
C SER A 66 6.87 -6.79 -3.35
N HIS A 67 6.45 -8.05 -3.45
CA HIS A 67 5.87 -8.76 -2.32
C HIS A 67 6.80 -9.90 -1.88
N VAL A 68 7.14 -9.92 -0.60
CA VAL A 68 7.90 -11.01 0.02
C VAL A 68 7.12 -11.58 1.21
N GLU A 69 7.36 -12.87 1.50
CA GLU A 69 6.72 -13.61 2.58
C GLU A 69 7.75 -13.96 3.65
N TYR A 70 7.41 -13.78 4.90
CA TYR A 70 8.17 -14.25 6.04
C TYR A 70 7.28 -14.43 7.29
N GLU A 71 7.82 -15.04 8.32
CA GLU A 71 7.15 -15.22 9.60
C GLU A 71 8.01 -14.75 10.77
N THR A 72 7.36 -14.49 11.88
CA THR A 72 7.96 -14.47 13.21
C THR A 72 7.41 -15.68 14.01
N GLU A 73 7.74 -15.77 15.28
CA GLU A 73 7.11 -16.78 16.14
C GLU A 73 5.59 -16.58 16.24
N ASN A 74 5.14 -15.33 16.17
CA ASN A 74 3.77 -14.93 16.48
C ASN A 74 2.90 -14.72 15.24
N ARG A 75 3.47 -14.31 14.09
CA ARG A 75 2.72 -13.81 12.93
C ARG A 75 3.30 -14.28 11.60
N HIS A 76 2.43 -14.34 10.61
CA HIS A 76 2.78 -14.49 9.20
C HIS A 76 2.64 -13.13 8.50
N TYR A 77 3.65 -12.75 7.73
CA TYR A 77 3.70 -11.44 7.07
C TYR A 77 3.74 -11.55 5.55
N ALA A 78 2.88 -10.78 4.90
CA ALA A 78 3.09 -10.33 3.53
C ALA A 78 3.75 -8.95 3.60
N HIS A 79 4.95 -8.81 3.08
CA HIS A 79 5.68 -7.55 3.08
C HIS A 79 5.69 -6.93 1.69
N VAL A 80 5.25 -5.69 1.62
CA VAL A 80 5.20 -4.89 0.40
C VAL A 80 6.37 -3.90 0.40
N ASP A 81 7.34 -4.11 -0.47
CA ASP A 81 8.42 -3.15 -0.69
C ASP A 81 7.94 -2.07 -1.65
N CYS A 82 7.88 -0.82 -1.20
CA CYS A 82 7.33 0.30 -1.95
C CYS A 82 8.42 1.15 -2.61
N PRO A 83 8.17 1.66 -3.84
CA PRO A 83 9.06 2.61 -4.47
C PRO A 83 9.21 3.88 -3.63
N GLY A 84 10.42 4.46 -3.61
CA GLY A 84 10.71 5.70 -2.89
C GLY A 84 10.66 6.95 -3.77
N HIS A 85 10.76 6.82 -5.09
CA HIS A 85 10.88 7.94 -6.01
C HIS A 85 9.52 8.58 -6.31
N ALA A 86 9.49 9.92 -6.39
CA ALA A 86 8.27 10.71 -6.61
C ALA A 86 7.49 10.32 -7.89
N ASP A 87 8.17 9.89 -8.95
CA ASP A 87 7.52 9.48 -10.21
C ASP A 87 6.66 8.21 -10.04
N TYR A 88 6.93 7.39 -9.01
CA TYR A 88 6.26 6.12 -8.78
C TYR A 88 5.29 6.15 -7.59
N VAL A 89 4.90 7.33 -7.12
CA VAL A 89 3.96 7.50 -6.00
C VAL A 89 2.65 6.74 -6.23
N LYS A 90 2.19 6.60 -7.48
CA LYS A 90 1.02 5.77 -7.81
C LYS A 90 1.18 4.33 -7.32
N ASN A 91 2.34 3.73 -7.54
CA ASN A 91 2.63 2.36 -7.09
C ASN A 91 2.77 2.32 -5.56
N MET A 92 3.37 3.35 -4.96
CA MET A 92 3.45 3.51 -3.51
C MET A 92 2.06 3.58 -2.86
N VAL A 93 1.15 4.42 -3.38
CA VAL A 93 -0.23 4.53 -2.85
C VAL A 93 -0.96 3.19 -2.93
N THR A 94 -0.82 2.48 -4.05
CA THR A 94 -1.43 1.15 -4.22
C THR A 94 -0.87 0.15 -3.21
N GLY A 95 0.45 0.14 -3.00
CA GLY A 95 1.09 -0.72 -2.00
C GLY A 95 0.66 -0.35 -0.59
N ALA A 96 0.69 0.94 -0.25
CA ALA A 96 0.28 1.43 1.07
C ALA A 96 -1.17 1.09 1.42
N ALA A 97 -2.08 1.13 0.45
CA ALA A 97 -3.49 0.77 0.65
C ALA A 97 -3.69 -0.71 1.05
N GLN A 98 -2.68 -1.54 0.84
CA GLN A 98 -2.72 -2.97 1.21
C GLN A 98 -2.18 -3.23 2.62
N MET A 99 -1.52 -2.25 3.27
CA MET A 99 -0.81 -2.43 4.53
C MET A 99 -1.73 -2.34 5.74
N ASP A 100 -1.49 -3.21 6.70
CA ASP A 100 -2.07 -3.19 8.05
C ASP A 100 -1.16 -2.42 9.03
N GLY A 101 0.06 -2.14 8.63
CA GLY A 101 1.07 -1.32 9.29
C GLY A 101 2.23 -1.05 8.34
N ALA A 102 3.10 -0.08 8.63
CA ALA A 102 4.26 0.17 7.80
C ALA A 102 5.52 0.48 8.61
N ILE A 103 6.67 0.19 8.01
CA ILE A 103 8.00 0.55 8.50
C ILE A 103 8.47 1.77 7.73
N ILE A 104 8.65 2.89 8.41
CA ILE A 104 9.27 4.09 7.85
C ILE A 104 10.79 3.91 7.92
N VAL A 105 11.45 3.94 6.76
CA VAL A 105 12.91 3.85 6.69
C VAL A 105 13.47 5.25 6.46
N VAL A 106 14.30 5.71 7.39
CA VAL A 106 14.96 7.03 7.34
C VAL A 106 16.46 6.81 7.46
N ALA A 107 17.25 7.31 6.50
CA ALA A 107 18.71 7.29 6.63
C ALA A 107 19.14 8.30 7.70
N SER A 108 19.92 7.85 8.68
CA SER A 108 20.42 8.72 9.78
C SER A 108 21.38 9.80 9.29
N THR A 109 21.96 9.61 8.09
CA THR A 109 22.83 10.61 7.43
C THR A 109 22.06 11.80 6.86
N ASP A 110 20.78 11.62 6.53
CA ASP A 110 20.01 12.58 5.73
C ASP A 110 18.78 13.11 6.49
N GLY A 111 18.31 12.37 7.50
CA GLY A 111 17.06 12.68 8.21
C GLY A 111 15.81 12.52 7.35
N PRO A 112 14.65 13.05 7.79
CA PRO A 112 13.39 12.97 7.04
C PRO A 112 13.43 13.86 5.80
N MET A 113 13.40 13.26 4.63
CA MET A 113 13.43 13.89 3.31
C MET A 113 12.02 14.11 2.73
N PRO A 114 11.84 14.86 1.61
CA PRO A 114 10.52 15.19 1.09
C PRO A 114 9.59 14.00 0.85
N GLN A 115 10.10 12.88 0.26
CA GLN A 115 9.26 11.69 0.06
C GLN A 115 8.94 10.98 1.38
N THR A 116 9.77 11.09 2.43
CA THR A 116 9.42 10.58 3.76
C THR A 116 8.14 11.25 4.26
N ARG A 117 8.05 12.58 4.12
CA ARG A 117 6.86 13.37 4.48
C ARG A 117 5.63 12.97 3.66
N GLU A 118 5.78 12.86 2.34
CA GLU A 118 4.70 12.45 1.45
C GLU A 118 4.22 11.02 1.77
N HIS A 119 5.11 10.08 2.04
CA HIS A 119 4.76 8.71 2.36
C HIS A 119 4.02 8.57 3.69
N ILE A 120 4.41 9.33 4.73
CA ILE A 120 3.69 9.35 6.01
C ILE A 120 2.28 9.92 5.81
N LEU A 121 2.15 11.03 5.06
CA LEU A 121 0.86 11.61 4.71
C LEU A 121 -0.03 10.60 3.97
N LEU A 122 0.51 9.94 2.94
CA LEU A 122 -0.23 8.94 2.16
C LEU A 122 -0.63 7.73 3.00
N ALA A 123 0.27 7.22 3.85
CA ALA A 123 -0.05 6.15 4.79
C ALA A 123 -1.23 6.53 5.70
N ARG A 124 -1.26 7.79 6.18
CA ARG A 124 -2.38 8.30 6.97
C ARG A 124 -3.69 8.33 6.17
N GLN A 125 -3.62 8.74 4.90
CA GLN A 125 -4.80 8.83 4.03
C GLN A 125 -5.41 7.47 3.70
N VAL A 126 -4.57 6.45 3.47
CA VAL A 126 -5.04 5.08 3.20
C VAL A 126 -5.32 4.28 4.48
N ASN A 127 -5.36 4.95 5.64
CA ASN A 127 -5.68 4.35 6.95
C ASN A 127 -4.68 3.30 7.46
N VAL A 128 -3.41 3.42 7.17
CA VAL A 128 -2.41 2.65 7.91
C VAL A 128 -2.50 3.03 9.39
N PRO A 129 -2.85 2.10 10.29
CA PRO A 129 -3.19 2.47 11.66
C PRO A 129 -1.99 2.88 12.50
N ARG A 130 -0.84 2.22 12.31
CA ARG A 130 0.40 2.46 13.04
C ARG A 130 1.63 2.27 12.18
N LEU A 131 2.68 2.99 12.54
CA LEU A 131 3.98 2.95 11.91
C LEU A 131 5.04 2.49 12.92
N VAL A 132 6.12 1.90 12.41
CA VAL A 132 7.37 1.66 13.15
C VAL A 132 8.48 2.36 12.37
N VAL A 133 9.45 2.94 13.03
CA VAL A 133 10.57 3.62 12.38
C VAL A 133 11.81 2.77 12.43
N PHE A 134 12.50 2.66 11.31
CA PHE A 134 13.85 2.12 11.23
C PHE A 134 14.81 3.23 10.77
N MET A 135 15.60 3.75 11.70
CA MET A 135 16.70 4.67 11.41
C MET A 135 17.87 3.87 10.87
N ASN A 136 18.02 3.92 9.56
CA ASN A 136 19.02 3.15 8.82
C ASN A 136 20.35 3.90 8.68
N LYS A 137 21.42 3.18 8.30
CA LYS A 137 22.77 3.70 8.06
C LYS A 137 23.41 4.33 9.31
N VAL A 138 23.05 3.86 10.50
CA VAL A 138 23.64 4.33 11.77
C VAL A 138 25.13 4.05 11.84
N ASP A 139 25.60 3.02 11.14
CA ASP A 139 27.02 2.67 10.97
C ASP A 139 27.87 3.75 10.28
N LEU A 140 27.23 4.73 9.62
CA LEU A 140 27.89 5.85 8.93
C LEU A 140 27.88 7.15 9.76
N VAL A 141 27.32 7.14 10.97
CA VAL A 141 27.19 8.32 11.84
C VAL A 141 27.90 8.05 13.15
N ASP A 142 28.97 8.78 13.42
CA ASP A 142 29.77 8.67 14.66
C ASP A 142 29.27 9.59 15.78
N ASP A 143 28.34 10.52 15.48
CA ASP A 143 27.82 11.53 16.39
C ASP A 143 26.46 11.11 16.96
N GLU A 144 26.41 10.79 18.25
CA GLU A 144 25.18 10.40 18.96
C GLU A 144 24.16 11.56 19.02
N GLU A 145 24.61 12.83 19.14
CA GLU A 145 23.73 14.00 19.17
C GLU A 145 22.98 14.14 17.82
N MET A 146 23.64 13.79 16.70
CA MET A 146 23.04 13.80 15.38
C MET A 146 21.96 12.72 15.25
N LEU A 147 22.19 11.52 15.83
CA LEU A 147 21.18 10.46 15.84
C LEU A 147 19.94 10.86 16.65
N GLU A 148 20.14 11.49 17.83
CA GLU A 148 19.04 11.99 18.65
C GLU A 148 18.24 13.08 17.94
N LEU A 149 18.92 13.98 17.21
CA LEU A 149 18.26 15.04 16.43
C LEU A 149 17.39 14.46 15.33
N VAL A 150 17.90 13.49 14.57
CA VAL A 150 17.14 12.83 13.50
C VAL A 150 15.93 12.09 14.06
N GLU A 151 16.09 11.40 15.20
CA GLU A 151 14.96 10.73 15.87
C GLU A 151 13.89 11.74 16.29
N MET A 152 14.29 12.87 16.87
CA MET A 152 13.37 13.93 17.28
C MET A 152 12.60 14.49 16.07
N GLU A 153 13.29 14.79 14.96
CA GLU A 153 12.63 15.26 13.72
C GLU A 153 11.63 14.27 13.17
N VAL A 154 11.94 12.96 13.22
CA VAL A 154 11.01 11.91 12.77
C VAL A 154 9.78 11.86 13.69
N ARG A 155 9.95 11.93 15.01
CA ARG A 155 8.85 11.94 15.99
C ARG A 155 7.93 13.14 15.82
N GLU A 156 8.50 14.35 15.63
CA GLU A 156 7.75 15.56 15.33
C GLU A 156 6.94 15.42 14.02
N LEU A 157 7.57 14.84 13.00
CA LEU A 157 6.90 14.61 11.70
C LEU A 157 5.74 13.62 11.81
N LEU A 158 5.89 12.54 12.58
CA LEU A 158 4.81 11.58 12.84
C LEU A 158 3.65 12.28 13.56
N SER A 159 3.94 13.06 14.61
CA SER A 159 2.93 13.81 15.36
C SER A 159 2.21 14.83 14.49
N PHE A 160 2.93 15.52 13.59
CA PHE A 160 2.37 16.46 12.63
C PHE A 160 1.30 15.81 11.72
N TYR A 161 1.51 14.56 11.30
CA TYR A 161 0.56 13.80 10.49
C TYR A 161 -0.42 12.94 11.33
N ASN A 162 -0.58 13.23 12.62
CA ASN A 162 -1.49 12.56 13.55
C ASN A 162 -1.21 11.06 13.74
N PHE A 163 0.04 10.64 13.66
CA PHE A 163 0.52 9.41 14.27
C PHE A 163 1.03 9.67 15.67
N ASP A 164 1.13 8.65 16.50
CA ASP A 164 1.68 8.77 17.83
C ASP A 164 3.22 8.85 17.76
N GLY A 165 3.75 10.07 17.66
CA GLY A 165 5.20 10.27 17.50
C GLY A 165 5.99 9.90 18.77
N ASP A 166 5.40 10.09 19.96
CA ASP A 166 6.07 9.84 21.22
C ASP A 166 6.21 8.34 21.51
N GLU A 167 5.16 7.58 21.30
CA GLU A 167 5.09 6.14 21.60
C GLU A 167 5.55 5.25 20.43
N THR A 168 5.67 5.79 19.21
CA THR A 168 6.09 5.02 18.04
C THR A 168 7.49 4.44 18.24
N PRO A 169 7.69 3.11 18.12
CA PRO A 169 9.00 2.49 18.22
C PRO A 169 9.95 3.01 17.14
N VAL A 170 11.15 3.41 17.55
CA VAL A 170 12.24 3.82 16.68
C VAL A 170 13.43 2.90 16.92
N ILE A 171 13.80 2.14 15.90
CA ILE A 171 14.93 1.21 15.96
C ILE A 171 16.07 1.76 15.11
N GLN A 172 17.24 1.91 15.73
CA GLN A 172 18.46 2.37 15.09
C GLN A 172 19.29 1.19 14.62
N GLY A 173 19.68 1.15 13.33
CA GLY A 173 20.39 0.02 12.77
C GLY A 173 21.08 0.28 11.44
N SER A 174 21.69 -0.77 10.91
CA SER A 174 22.26 -0.83 9.56
C SER A 174 21.70 -2.03 8.82
N ALA A 175 20.84 -1.78 7.84
CA ALA A 175 20.27 -2.82 7.00
C ALA A 175 21.35 -3.54 6.19
N LEU A 176 22.35 -2.81 5.69
CA LEU A 176 23.46 -3.38 4.94
C LEU A 176 24.36 -4.23 5.83
N GLY A 177 24.68 -3.76 7.04
CA GLY A 177 25.45 -4.53 8.01
C GLY A 177 24.76 -5.83 8.41
N ALA A 178 23.43 -5.79 8.64
CA ALA A 178 22.64 -6.98 8.92
C ALA A 178 22.62 -7.95 7.73
N LEU A 179 22.47 -7.45 6.50
CA LEU A 179 22.51 -8.26 5.28
C LEU A 179 23.88 -8.92 5.08
N ASN A 180 24.96 -8.25 5.47
CA ASN A 180 26.33 -8.77 5.47
C ASN A 180 26.63 -9.77 6.61
N GLY A 181 25.69 -9.97 7.53
CA GLY A 181 25.80 -10.95 8.60
C GLY A 181 26.50 -10.46 9.85
N GLU A 182 26.55 -9.15 10.08
CA GLU A 182 27.06 -8.57 11.30
C GLU A 182 26.07 -8.74 12.46
N ALA A 183 26.44 -9.53 13.47
CA ALA A 183 25.54 -9.94 14.56
C ALA A 183 24.84 -8.75 15.25
N LYS A 184 25.57 -7.65 15.51
CA LYS A 184 25.02 -6.43 16.12
C LYS A 184 23.81 -5.90 15.33
N TRP A 185 23.88 -5.92 14.00
CA TRP A 185 22.83 -5.37 13.15
C TRP A 185 21.73 -6.38 12.86
N GLU A 186 22.06 -7.67 12.86
CA GLU A 186 21.04 -8.73 12.84
C GLU A 186 20.14 -8.68 14.08
N ASP A 187 20.71 -8.40 15.26
CA ASP A 187 19.95 -8.21 16.49
C ASP A 187 19.00 -6.99 16.39
N LYS A 188 19.44 -5.90 15.73
CA LYS A 188 18.57 -4.73 15.49
C LYS A 188 17.41 -5.03 14.52
N VAL A 189 17.62 -5.88 13.52
CA VAL A 189 16.53 -6.37 12.65
C VAL A 189 15.53 -7.21 13.46
N MET A 190 16.00 -8.02 14.41
CA MET A 190 15.09 -8.77 15.29
C MET A 190 14.32 -7.85 16.23
N GLU A 191 14.98 -6.84 16.82
CA GLU A 191 14.31 -5.80 17.62
C GLU A 191 13.23 -5.07 16.82
N LEU A 192 13.49 -4.78 15.53
CA LEU A 192 12.48 -4.22 14.63
C LEU A 192 11.29 -5.16 14.47
N MET A 193 11.53 -6.45 14.28
CA MET A 193 10.44 -7.43 14.10
C MET A 193 9.62 -7.63 15.37
N ASP A 194 10.26 -7.59 16.55
CA ASP A 194 9.59 -7.63 17.85
C ASP A 194 8.73 -6.38 18.08
N ALA A 195 9.22 -5.22 17.65
CA ALA A 195 8.45 -3.98 17.68
C ALA A 195 7.26 -4.03 16.72
N VAL A 196 7.43 -4.56 15.51
CA VAL A 196 6.33 -4.77 14.54
C VAL A 196 5.28 -5.73 15.10
N ASP A 197 5.70 -6.86 15.71
CA ASP A 197 4.81 -7.85 16.32
C ASP A 197 3.97 -7.25 17.46
N SER A 198 4.56 -6.41 18.29
CA SER A 198 3.92 -5.87 19.49
C SER A 198 3.12 -4.58 19.22
N TRP A 199 3.65 -3.71 18.35
CA TRP A 199 3.09 -2.38 18.13
C TRP A 199 1.99 -2.35 17.06
N ILE A 200 2.17 -3.07 15.95
CA ILE A 200 1.15 -3.09 14.89
C ILE A 200 -0.04 -3.94 15.34
N PRO A 201 -1.27 -3.40 15.37
CA PRO A 201 -2.45 -4.17 15.81
C PRO A 201 -2.79 -5.26 14.80
N LEU A 202 -3.37 -6.35 15.27
CA LEU A 202 -4.01 -7.31 14.37
C LEU A 202 -5.22 -6.63 13.71
N PRO A 203 -5.27 -6.58 12.37
CA PRO A 203 -6.34 -5.89 11.68
C PRO A 203 -7.66 -6.67 11.80
N PRO A 204 -8.79 -5.97 11.95
CA PRO A 204 -10.09 -6.61 11.80
C PRO A 204 -10.23 -7.13 10.36
N ARG A 205 -10.85 -8.30 10.19
CA ARG A 205 -11.08 -8.92 8.89
C ARG A 205 -12.59 -9.04 8.63
N ASP A 206 -13.06 -8.33 7.63
CA ASP A 206 -14.48 -8.29 7.22
C ASP A 206 -14.85 -9.54 6.41
N VAL A 207 -14.70 -10.73 6.98
CA VAL A 207 -14.94 -12.02 6.31
C VAL A 207 -16.42 -12.30 6.05
N ASP A 208 -17.32 -11.72 6.83
CA ASP A 208 -18.77 -11.90 6.70
C ASP A 208 -19.42 -11.01 5.62
N LYS A 209 -18.66 -10.05 5.08
CA LYS A 209 -19.12 -9.20 3.98
C LYS A 209 -18.99 -9.93 2.63
N PRO A 210 -19.70 -9.49 1.59
CA PRO A 210 -19.48 -10.00 0.23
C PRO A 210 -18.03 -9.87 -0.19
N PHE A 211 -17.52 -10.86 -0.94
CA PHE A 211 -16.16 -10.83 -1.47
C PHE A 211 -15.94 -9.61 -2.38
N LEU A 212 -14.82 -8.94 -2.15
CA LEU A 212 -14.34 -7.82 -2.94
C LEU A 212 -12.81 -7.80 -2.93
N MET A 213 -12.20 -7.75 -4.12
CA MET A 213 -10.77 -7.64 -4.34
C MET A 213 -10.47 -6.59 -5.42
N PRO A 214 -9.83 -5.46 -5.09
CA PRO A 214 -9.28 -4.54 -6.09
C PRO A 214 -8.14 -5.20 -6.85
N VAL A 215 -8.12 -5.04 -8.17
CA VAL A 215 -7.07 -5.57 -9.05
C VAL A 215 -5.85 -4.68 -8.99
N GLU A 216 -4.72 -5.25 -8.62
CA GLU A 216 -3.41 -4.58 -8.56
C GLU A 216 -2.59 -4.83 -9.83
N ASP A 217 -2.50 -6.09 -10.25
CA ASP A 217 -1.78 -6.48 -11.45
C ASP A 217 -2.44 -7.67 -12.15
N VAL A 218 -2.10 -7.88 -13.41
CA VAL A 218 -2.69 -8.93 -14.26
C VAL A 218 -1.61 -9.65 -15.05
N PHE A 219 -1.55 -10.96 -14.89
CA PHE A 219 -0.60 -11.82 -15.58
C PHE A 219 -1.32 -12.85 -16.45
N SER A 220 -0.69 -13.20 -17.56
CA SER A 220 -1.10 -14.36 -18.38
C SER A 220 -0.11 -15.50 -18.12
N ILE A 221 -0.64 -16.65 -17.71
CA ILE A 221 0.19 -17.86 -17.51
C ILE A 221 -0.14 -18.86 -18.61
N THR A 222 0.85 -19.20 -19.43
CA THR A 222 0.71 -20.17 -20.52
C THR A 222 0.12 -21.48 -20.00
N GLY A 223 -0.98 -21.93 -20.60
CA GLY A 223 -1.68 -23.16 -20.25
C GLY A 223 -2.54 -23.09 -18.98
N ARG A 224 -2.59 -21.95 -18.26
CA ARG A 224 -3.41 -21.79 -17.06
C ARG A 224 -4.44 -20.66 -17.14
N GLY A 225 -4.22 -19.68 -18.02
CA GLY A 225 -5.11 -18.54 -18.23
C GLY A 225 -4.64 -17.25 -17.57
N THR A 226 -5.58 -16.35 -17.32
CA THR A 226 -5.32 -15.03 -16.72
C THR A 226 -5.37 -15.11 -15.20
N VAL A 227 -4.40 -14.48 -14.57
CA VAL A 227 -4.31 -14.32 -13.11
C VAL A 227 -4.41 -12.84 -12.77
N ALA A 228 -5.38 -12.48 -11.95
CA ALA A 228 -5.48 -11.15 -11.35
C ALA A 228 -4.97 -11.21 -9.91
N THR A 229 -4.07 -10.30 -9.55
CA THR A 229 -3.56 -10.19 -8.19
C THR A 229 -4.15 -8.99 -7.46
N GLY A 230 -4.25 -9.10 -6.16
CA GLY A 230 -4.70 -8.04 -5.28
C GLY A 230 -4.85 -8.52 -3.83
N ARG A 231 -5.08 -7.56 -2.94
CA ARG A 231 -5.50 -7.85 -1.57
C ARG A 231 -7.01 -8.01 -1.52
N ILE A 232 -7.50 -9.06 -0.90
CA ILE A 232 -8.93 -9.20 -0.61
C ILE A 232 -9.32 -8.16 0.44
N GLU A 233 -10.20 -7.23 0.07
CA GLU A 233 -10.66 -6.15 0.95
C GLU A 233 -11.72 -6.66 1.93
N THR A 234 -12.69 -7.44 1.42
CA THR A 234 -13.77 -8.04 2.22
C THR A 234 -14.13 -9.43 1.73
N GLY A 235 -14.74 -10.21 2.61
CA GLY A 235 -15.34 -11.51 2.30
C GLY A 235 -14.36 -12.65 2.14
N ILE A 236 -14.86 -13.74 1.57
CA ILE A 236 -14.14 -14.98 1.30
C ILE A 236 -14.41 -15.36 -0.16
N ILE A 237 -13.42 -15.97 -0.81
CA ILE A 237 -13.53 -16.52 -2.17
C ILE A 237 -12.97 -17.93 -2.22
N LYS A 238 -13.68 -18.86 -2.86
CA LYS A 238 -13.27 -20.24 -3.04
C LYS A 238 -13.10 -20.59 -4.51
N THR A 239 -12.29 -21.60 -4.77
CA THR A 239 -12.20 -22.19 -6.10
C THR A 239 -13.57 -22.74 -6.52
N GLY A 240 -13.99 -22.45 -7.75
CA GLY A 240 -15.30 -22.81 -8.32
C GLY A 240 -16.36 -21.74 -8.21
N GLU A 241 -16.15 -20.69 -7.44
CA GLU A 241 -17.14 -19.62 -7.30
C GLU A 241 -17.15 -18.67 -8.51
N GLU A 242 -18.36 -18.18 -8.82
CA GLU A 242 -18.58 -17.17 -9.87
C GLU A 242 -18.26 -15.78 -9.33
N VAL A 243 -17.53 -15.01 -10.13
CA VAL A 243 -17.16 -13.63 -9.84
C VAL A 243 -17.52 -12.71 -10.99
N GLN A 244 -17.60 -11.41 -10.71
CA GLN A 244 -17.84 -10.35 -11.65
C GLN A 244 -16.72 -9.33 -11.59
N ILE A 245 -16.22 -8.93 -12.77
CA ILE A 245 -15.17 -7.92 -12.94
C ILE A 245 -15.85 -6.60 -13.26
N ILE A 246 -15.57 -5.54 -12.48
CA ILE A 246 -16.32 -4.28 -12.50
C ILE A 246 -15.35 -3.10 -12.55
N GLY A 247 -15.72 -2.05 -13.28
CA GLY A 247 -15.01 -0.77 -13.37
C GLY A 247 -14.46 -0.46 -14.75
N LEU A 248 -13.99 0.77 -14.96
CA LEU A 248 -13.41 1.30 -16.19
C LEU A 248 -14.34 1.14 -17.41
N GLY A 249 -15.67 1.25 -17.21
CA GLY A 249 -16.67 1.10 -18.27
C GLY A 249 -16.95 -0.34 -18.69
N ALA A 250 -16.36 -1.35 -18.01
CA ALA A 250 -16.73 -2.75 -18.24
C ALA A 250 -18.11 -3.04 -17.67
N GLU A 251 -18.99 -3.66 -18.47
CA GLU A 251 -20.36 -4.06 -18.10
C GLU A 251 -20.41 -5.29 -17.17
N GLY A 252 -19.48 -5.41 -16.22
CA GLY A 252 -19.52 -6.48 -15.21
C GLY A 252 -19.33 -7.88 -15.81
N ARG A 253 -18.22 -8.13 -16.50
CA ARG A 253 -17.91 -9.44 -17.09
C ARG A 253 -17.83 -10.52 -16.02
N LYS A 254 -18.53 -11.63 -16.23
CA LYS A 254 -18.54 -12.76 -15.31
C LYS A 254 -17.42 -13.76 -15.63
N SER A 255 -16.89 -14.36 -14.58
CA SER A 255 -15.88 -15.42 -14.64
C SER A 255 -16.05 -16.40 -13.49
N VAL A 256 -15.30 -17.50 -13.54
CA VAL A 256 -15.20 -18.47 -12.44
C VAL A 256 -13.76 -18.53 -11.96
N VAL A 257 -13.57 -18.47 -10.66
CA VAL A 257 -12.26 -18.64 -10.02
C VAL A 257 -11.87 -20.12 -10.12
N THR A 258 -10.79 -20.42 -10.85
CA THR A 258 -10.30 -21.79 -11.03
C THR A 258 -9.15 -22.15 -10.08
N GLY A 259 -8.64 -21.16 -9.34
CA GLY A 259 -7.62 -21.36 -8.32
C GLY A 259 -7.35 -20.09 -7.55
N VAL A 260 -6.97 -20.24 -6.30
CA VAL A 260 -6.53 -19.16 -5.40
C VAL A 260 -5.11 -19.49 -4.97
N GLU A 261 -4.19 -18.54 -5.15
CA GLU A 261 -2.77 -18.73 -4.81
C GLU A 261 -2.25 -17.53 -4.00
N MET A 262 -1.41 -17.80 -3.03
CA MET A 262 -0.66 -16.81 -2.26
C MET A 262 0.81 -17.26 -2.16
N PHE A 263 1.77 -16.41 -2.56
CA PHE A 263 3.19 -16.72 -2.57
C PHE A 263 3.53 -18.05 -3.26
N ARG A 264 2.88 -18.35 -4.40
CA ARG A 264 3.00 -19.58 -5.19
C ARG A 264 2.48 -20.85 -4.49
N LYS A 265 1.86 -20.74 -3.32
CA LYS A 265 1.17 -21.83 -2.61
C LYS A 265 -0.32 -21.79 -2.95
N ILE A 266 -0.96 -22.96 -3.01
CA ILE A 266 -2.40 -23.08 -3.27
C ILE A 266 -3.15 -22.83 -1.96
N LEU A 267 -4.25 -22.06 -2.06
CA LEU A 267 -5.23 -21.92 -0.97
C LEU A 267 -6.54 -22.58 -1.39
N ASP A 268 -7.20 -23.22 -0.43
CA ASP A 268 -8.56 -23.73 -0.61
C ASP A 268 -9.55 -22.55 -0.70
N GLU A 269 -9.29 -21.49 0.08
CA GLU A 269 -10.04 -20.25 0.08
C GLU A 269 -9.13 -19.05 0.37
N GLY A 270 -9.43 -17.91 -0.25
CA GLY A 270 -8.88 -16.61 0.10
C GLY A 270 -9.86 -15.83 0.96
N GLN A 271 -9.37 -15.12 1.98
CA GLN A 271 -10.19 -14.32 2.89
C GLN A 271 -9.71 -12.87 2.98
N ALA A 272 -10.56 -12.01 3.50
CA ALA A 272 -10.24 -10.60 3.74
C ALA A 272 -8.86 -10.45 4.40
N GLY A 273 -7.99 -9.64 3.78
CA GLY A 273 -6.61 -9.40 4.18
C GLY A 273 -5.55 -10.20 3.44
N ASP A 274 -5.91 -11.27 2.73
CA ASP A 274 -4.94 -12.04 1.96
C ASP A 274 -4.53 -11.31 0.67
N ASN A 275 -3.24 -11.35 0.35
CA ASN A 275 -2.74 -10.96 -0.96
C ASN A 275 -2.70 -12.18 -1.87
N VAL A 276 -3.62 -12.27 -2.81
CA VAL A 276 -3.83 -13.46 -3.63
C VAL A 276 -3.73 -13.20 -5.12
N GLY A 277 -3.40 -14.25 -5.86
CA GLY A 277 -3.64 -14.35 -7.29
C GLY A 277 -4.85 -15.24 -7.55
N LEU A 278 -5.86 -14.70 -8.22
CA LEU A 278 -7.04 -15.43 -8.66
C LEU A 278 -6.88 -15.87 -10.12
N LEU A 279 -6.92 -17.17 -10.36
CA LEU A 279 -6.98 -17.72 -11.71
C LEU A 279 -8.41 -17.62 -12.22
N LEU A 280 -8.61 -16.93 -13.34
CA LEU A 280 -9.91 -16.62 -13.92
C LEU A 280 -10.15 -17.42 -15.21
N ARG A 281 -11.32 -18.04 -15.32
CA ARG A 281 -11.70 -18.81 -16.52
C ARG A 281 -12.28 -17.90 -17.59
N GLY A 282 -11.78 -18.03 -18.84
CA GLY A 282 -12.37 -17.38 -20.00
C GLY A 282 -12.24 -15.85 -20.00
N ILE A 283 -11.23 -15.34 -19.32
CA ILE A 283 -10.87 -13.92 -19.28
C ILE A 283 -9.51 -13.77 -19.95
N ASP A 284 -9.42 -12.91 -20.94
CA ASP A 284 -8.16 -12.52 -21.54
C ASP A 284 -7.49 -11.41 -20.74
N LYS A 285 -6.17 -11.31 -20.83
CA LYS A 285 -5.40 -10.31 -20.08
C LYS A 285 -5.89 -8.88 -20.35
N ASP A 286 -6.33 -8.60 -21.57
CA ASP A 286 -6.80 -7.27 -21.99
C ASP A 286 -8.21 -6.92 -21.48
N ASP A 287 -8.96 -7.92 -21.00
CA ASP A 287 -10.31 -7.74 -20.46
C ASP A 287 -10.34 -7.27 -19.02
N ILE A 288 -9.22 -7.40 -18.31
CA ILE A 288 -9.09 -7.03 -16.92
C ILE A 288 -7.84 -6.15 -16.74
N LYS A 289 -7.98 -5.08 -15.97
CA LYS A 289 -6.92 -4.09 -15.77
C LYS A 289 -6.81 -3.69 -14.31
N ARG A 290 -5.63 -3.21 -13.92
CA ARG A 290 -5.44 -2.54 -12.63
C ARG A 290 -6.50 -1.45 -12.45
N GLY A 291 -7.05 -1.35 -11.25
CA GLY A 291 -8.10 -0.41 -10.91
C GLY A 291 -9.53 -0.95 -11.05
N MET A 292 -9.71 -2.07 -11.75
CA MET A 292 -10.95 -2.82 -11.69
C MET A 292 -11.09 -3.56 -10.36
N VAL A 293 -12.29 -4.02 -10.06
CA VAL A 293 -12.62 -4.78 -8.86
C VAL A 293 -13.23 -6.13 -9.26
N ILE A 294 -12.83 -7.18 -8.57
CA ILE A 294 -13.44 -8.49 -8.64
C ILE A 294 -14.32 -8.68 -7.42
N SER A 295 -15.59 -9.04 -7.61
CA SER A 295 -16.53 -9.27 -6.52
C SER A 295 -17.49 -10.42 -6.83
N HIS A 296 -18.27 -10.87 -5.83
CA HIS A 296 -19.42 -11.73 -6.09
C HIS A 296 -20.42 -11.00 -7.00
N PRO A 297 -21.10 -11.72 -7.91
CA PRO A 297 -22.03 -11.13 -8.87
C PRO A 297 -23.12 -10.29 -8.21
N GLY A 298 -23.34 -9.06 -8.73
CA GLY A 298 -24.40 -8.17 -8.28
C GLY A 298 -24.20 -7.53 -6.88
N LYS A 299 -23.04 -7.71 -6.26
CA LYS A 299 -22.77 -7.15 -4.91
C LYS A 299 -22.14 -5.76 -4.93
N VAL A 300 -21.51 -5.39 -6.04
CA VAL A 300 -20.87 -4.09 -6.25
C VAL A 300 -21.43 -3.47 -7.51
N LYS A 301 -21.70 -2.17 -7.46
CA LYS A 301 -22.08 -1.37 -8.62
C LYS A 301 -21.03 -0.32 -8.90
N PRO A 302 -20.70 -0.01 -10.14
CA PRO A 302 -19.84 1.11 -10.48
C PRO A 302 -20.65 2.41 -10.42
N HIS A 303 -20.00 3.47 -9.95
CA HIS A 303 -20.55 4.82 -9.84
C HIS A 303 -19.59 5.83 -10.46
N SER A 304 -20.12 6.83 -11.13
CA SER A 304 -19.34 7.96 -11.65
C SER A 304 -19.55 9.23 -10.84
N LYS A 305 -20.66 9.32 -10.09
CA LYS A 305 -21.01 10.53 -9.34
C LYS A 305 -21.21 10.26 -7.85
N PHE A 306 -20.54 11.08 -7.05
CA PHE A 306 -20.67 10.99 -5.60
C PHE A 306 -20.42 12.35 -4.92
N LYS A 307 -20.89 12.49 -3.67
CA LYS A 307 -20.46 13.56 -2.78
C LYS A 307 -19.40 13.04 -1.83
N ALA A 308 -18.50 13.93 -1.45
CA ALA A 308 -17.42 13.63 -0.54
C ALA A 308 -17.07 14.82 0.35
N GLU A 309 -16.72 14.53 1.58
CA GLU A 309 -16.01 15.49 2.43
C GLU A 309 -14.52 15.41 2.13
N VAL A 310 -13.90 16.55 1.84
CA VAL A 310 -12.49 16.64 1.48
C VAL A 310 -11.77 17.69 2.29
N TYR A 311 -10.52 17.41 2.63
CA TYR A 311 -9.55 18.34 3.16
C TYR A 311 -8.53 18.68 2.09
N ILE A 312 -8.31 19.97 1.86
CA ILE A 312 -7.33 20.45 0.88
C ILE A 312 -6.03 20.80 1.60
N LEU A 313 -4.96 20.10 1.24
CA LEU A 313 -3.65 20.23 1.90
C LEU A 313 -3.07 21.63 1.70
N LYS A 314 -2.51 22.18 2.78
CA LYS A 314 -1.75 23.44 2.76
C LYS A 314 -0.40 23.25 2.07
N LYS A 315 0.23 24.37 1.71
CA LYS A 315 1.59 24.37 1.14
C LYS A 315 2.62 23.71 2.07
N GLU A 316 2.51 23.97 3.35
CA GLU A 316 3.40 23.41 4.40
C GLU A 316 3.26 21.89 4.53
N GLU A 317 2.09 21.36 4.16
CA GLU A 317 1.77 19.92 4.10
C GLU A 317 2.17 19.28 2.77
N GLY A 318 2.84 20.01 1.87
CA GLY A 318 3.19 19.58 0.52
C GLY A 318 2.09 19.76 -0.53
N GLY A 319 0.97 20.37 -0.15
CA GLY A 319 -0.21 20.60 -0.98
C GLY A 319 -0.13 21.81 -1.87
N ARG A 320 -1.29 22.42 -2.12
CA ARG A 320 -1.44 23.60 -2.97
C ARG A 320 -1.06 24.90 -2.23
N HIS A 321 -0.73 25.93 -3.00
CA HIS A 321 -0.54 27.30 -2.52
C HIS A 321 -1.58 28.29 -3.12
N THR A 322 -2.42 27.81 -4.03
CA THR A 322 -3.48 28.59 -4.69
C THR A 322 -4.83 27.91 -4.50
N PRO A 323 -5.93 28.70 -4.44
CA PRO A 323 -7.27 28.12 -4.41
C PRO A 323 -7.59 27.41 -5.72
N PHE A 324 -8.65 26.61 -5.70
CA PHE A 324 -9.30 26.11 -6.92
C PHE A 324 -10.77 26.54 -6.95
N HIS A 325 -11.30 26.59 -8.15
CA HIS A 325 -12.68 27.00 -8.44
C HIS A 325 -13.51 25.81 -8.92
N ASP A 326 -14.77 26.07 -9.13
CA ASP A 326 -15.69 25.10 -9.74
C ASP A 326 -15.14 24.56 -11.08
N ASN A 327 -15.50 23.32 -11.41
CA ASN A 327 -15.00 22.56 -12.56
C ASN A 327 -13.49 22.24 -12.54
N TYR A 328 -12.85 22.26 -11.37
CA TYR A 328 -11.47 21.78 -11.22
C TYR A 328 -11.39 20.28 -11.51
N ARG A 329 -10.37 19.85 -12.29
CA ARG A 329 -10.22 18.48 -12.78
C ARG A 329 -8.92 17.82 -12.36
N PRO A 330 -8.78 17.41 -11.10
CA PRO A 330 -7.64 16.64 -10.60
C PRO A 330 -7.77 15.14 -10.90
N GLN A 331 -6.76 14.39 -10.47
CA GLN A 331 -6.81 12.93 -10.40
C GLN A 331 -7.27 12.47 -9.02
N PHE A 332 -8.18 11.50 -9.02
CA PHE A 332 -8.67 10.81 -7.83
C PHE A 332 -8.01 9.43 -7.75
N TYR A 333 -7.35 9.16 -6.65
CA TYR A 333 -6.76 7.86 -6.36
C TYR A 333 -7.72 7.09 -5.45
N ILE A 334 -8.42 6.14 -6.05
CA ILE A 334 -9.47 5.33 -5.40
C ILE A 334 -9.04 3.87 -5.45
N ARG A 335 -8.72 3.24 -4.31
CA ARG A 335 -8.13 1.90 -4.26
C ARG A 335 -6.85 1.80 -5.11
N THR A 336 -6.86 0.94 -6.11
CA THR A 336 -5.73 0.74 -7.05
C THR A 336 -5.83 1.57 -8.34
N LEU A 337 -6.89 2.41 -8.47
CA LEU A 337 -7.18 3.21 -9.64
C LEU A 337 -6.78 4.68 -9.44
N ASP A 338 -6.28 5.28 -10.51
CA ASP A 338 -6.25 6.73 -10.70
C ASP A 338 -7.21 7.12 -11.82
N VAL A 339 -8.11 8.04 -11.55
CA VAL A 339 -9.14 8.50 -12.48
C VAL A 339 -9.30 10.00 -12.40
N THR A 340 -9.43 10.66 -13.55
CA THR A 340 -9.75 12.10 -13.59
C THR A 340 -11.23 12.31 -13.23
N GLY A 341 -11.51 13.30 -12.42
CA GLY A 341 -12.87 13.69 -12.08
C GLY A 341 -13.00 15.20 -12.05
N GLU A 342 -14.19 15.69 -12.34
CA GLU A 342 -14.55 17.10 -12.22
C GLU A 342 -15.18 17.36 -10.85
N ILE A 343 -14.70 18.41 -10.18
CA ILE A 343 -15.23 18.83 -8.88
C ILE A 343 -16.26 19.93 -9.12
N LYS A 344 -17.43 19.78 -8.51
CA LYS A 344 -18.44 20.81 -8.37
C LYS A 344 -18.53 21.26 -6.93
N LEU A 345 -18.45 22.58 -6.75
CA LEU A 345 -18.54 23.21 -5.44
C LEU A 345 -19.99 23.37 -5.00
N PRO A 346 -20.27 23.39 -3.68
CA PRO A 346 -21.60 23.67 -3.15
C PRO A 346 -22.07 25.06 -3.56
N GLU A 347 -23.38 25.25 -3.64
CA GLU A 347 -23.98 26.54 -3.94
C GLU A 347 -23.50 27.63 -2.95
N GLY A 348 -23.05 28.76 -3.48
CA GLY A 348 -22.50 29.87 -2.69
C GLY A 348 -20.99 29.78 -2.36
N VAL A 349 -20.32 28.71 -2.76
CA VAL A 349 -18.86 28.57 -2.61
C VAL A 349 -18.20 28.88 -3.96
N GLU A 350 -17.52 30.00 -4.07
CA GLU A 350 -16.84 30.43 -5.31
C GLU A 350 -15.46 29.77 -5.49
N MET A 351 -14.76 29.48 -4.39
CA MET A 351 -13.43 28.87 -4.37
C MET A 351 -13.18 28.10 -3.08
N VAL A 352 -12.22 27.20 -3.11
CA VAL A 352 -11.71 26.43 -1.96
C VAL A 352 -10.24 26.74 -1.77
N MET A 353 -9.88 27.13 -0.55
CA MET A 353 -8.51 27.47 -0.17
C MET A 353 -7.75 26.24 0.35
N PRO A 354 -6.40 26.22 0.21
CA PRO A 354 -5.58 25.28 0.95
C PRO A 354 -5.84 25.39 2.46
N GLY A 355 -6.13 24.25 3.10
CA GLY A 355 -6.49 24.17 4.52
C GLY A 355 -8.00 24.09 4.79
N ASP A 356 -8.84 24.20 3.76
CA ASP A 356 -10.29 24.09 3.93
C ASP A 356 -10.75 22.64 4.00
N ASN A 357 -11.80 22.44 4.80
CA ASN A 357 -12.66 21.26 4.73
C ASN A 357 -13.93 21.65 3.99
N VAL A 358 -14.30 20.90 2.97
CA VAL A 358 -15.46 21.21 2.14
C VAL A 358 -16.13 19.92 1.65
N THR A 359 -17.46 19.95 1.55
CA THR A 359 -18.21 18.92 0.84
C THR A 359 -18.24 19.25 -0.64
N ILE A 360 -17.79 18.33 -1.48
CA ILE A 360 -17.77 18.49 -2.94
C ILE A 360 -18.64 17.42 -3.61
N GLU A 361 -19.14 17.74 -4.81
CA GLU A 361 -19.66 16.73 -5.74
C GLU A 361 -18.57 16.40 -6.77
N VAL A 362 -18.39 15.14 -7.06
CA VAL A 362 -17.38 14.64 -8.02
C VAL A 362 -18.08 13.91 -9.15
N ASP A 363 -17.68 14.21 -10.38
CA ASP A 363 -18.09 13.50 -11.61
C ASP A 363 -16.85 12.90 -12.27
N LEU A 364 -16.69 11.58 -12.13
CA LEU A 364 -15.55 10.84 -12.68
C LEU A 364 -15.75 10.58 -14.17
N ILE A 365 -14.67 10.60 -14.96
CA ILE A 365 -14.71 10.32 -16.40
C ILE A 365 -15.08 8.86 -16.72
N TYR A 366 -14.95 7.95 -15.75
CA TYR A 366 -15.35 6.53 -15.84
C TYR A 366 -16.04 6.10 -14.56
N PRO A 367 -17.08 5.22 -14.64
CA PRO A 367 -17.65 4.61 -13.47
C PRO A 367 -16.62 3.70 -12.76
N VAL A 368 -16.52 3.82 -11.46
CA VAL A 368 -15.62 3.02 -10.62
C VAL A 368 -16.38 2.31 -9.51
N ALA A 369 -15.90 1.17 -9.09
CA ALA A 369 -16.45 0.46 -7.95
C ALA A 369 -16.13 1.25 -6.68
N CYS A 370 -17.11 1.98 -6.14
CA CYS A 370 -16.98 2.75 -4.90
C CYS A 370 -18.19 2.57 -3.99
N ASN A 371 -18.04 2.96 -2.75
CA ASN A 371 -19.06 2.86 -1.72
C ASN A 371 -18.92 4.02 -0.73
N VAL A 372 -20.02 4.31 -0.02
CA VAL A 372 -19.98 5.28 1.07
C VAL A 372 -18.96 4.86 2.13
N GLY A 373 -18.19 5.82 2.64
CA GLY A 373 -17.10 5.59 3.58
C GLY A 373 -15.74 5.32 2.93
N LEU A 374 -15.69 5.09 1.61
CA LEU A 374 -14.43 4.88 0.91
C LEU A 374 -13.60 6.17 0.87
N ARG A 375 -12.34 6.06 1.26
CA ARG A 375 -11.37 7.17 1.22
C ARG A 375 -10.64 7.21 -0.11
N PHE A 376 -10.19 8.41 -0.47
CA PHE A 376 -9.42 8.65 -1.68
C PHE A 376 -8.45 9.83 -1.49
N ALA A 377 -7.41 9.86 -2.32
CA ALA A 377 -6.52 11.00 -2.41
C ALA A 377 -6.82 11.81 -3.70
N ILE A 378 -6.62 13.13 -3.61
CA ILE A 378 -6.70 14.05 -4.76
C ILE A 378 -5.28 14.46 -5.12
N ARG A 379 -4.91 14.31 -6.39
CA ARG A 379 -3.57 14.62 -6.88
C ARG A 379 -3.59 15.54 -8.09
N GLU A 380 -2.58 16.40 -8.17
CA GLU A 380 -2.34 17.32 -9.29
C GLU A 380 -0.84 17.46 -9.53
N GLY A 381 -0.40 17.36 -10.78
CA GLY A 381 1.00 17.59 -11.13
C GLY A 381 2.01 16.73 -10.35
N GLY A 382 1.66 15.48 -10.03
CA GLY A 382 2.51 14.59 -9.27
C GLY A 382 2.50 14.78 -7.74
N ARG A 383 1.68 15.71 -7.21
CA ARG A 383 1.57 16.00 -5.77
C ARG A 383 0.20 15.63 -5.23
N THR A 384 0.14 15.18 -3.99
CA THR A 384 -1.11 15.05 -3.26
C THR A 384 -1.56 16.44 -2.81
N VAL A 385 -2.76 16.84 -3.24
CA VAL A 385 -3.31 18.17 -2.95
C VAL A 385 -4.53 18.12 -2.03
N GLY A 386 -5.05 16.95 -1.77
CA GLY A 386 -6.17 16.76 -0.85
C GLY A 386 -6.45 15.29 -0.59
N ALA A 387 -7.31 15.05 0.37
CA ALA A 387 -7.85 13.75 0.70
C ALA A 387 -9.32 13.87 1.08
N GLY A 388 -10.09 12.82 0.85
CA GLY A 388 -11.51 12.84 1.18
C GLY A 388 -12.09 11.47 1.41
N GLN A 389 -13.35 11.49 1.81
CA GLN A 389 -14.17 10.31 2.03
C GLN A 389 -15.52 10.47 1.35
N ILE A 390 -15.97 9.43 0.64
CA ILE A 390 -17.29 9.42 -0.02
C ILE A 390 -18.37 9.39 1.04
N THR A 391 -19.31 10.34 0.96
CA THR A 391 -20.43 10.46 1.90
C THR A 391 -21.76 10.03 1.29
N GLU A 392 -21.91 10.18 -0.03
CA GLU A 392 -23.15 9.84 -0.75
C GLU A 392 -22.82 9.42 -2.19
N LEU A 393 -23.51 8.40 -2.71
CA LEU A 393 -23.49 8.02 -4.13
C LEU A 393 -24.72 8.63 -4.82
N ILE A 394 -24.52 9.24 -6.01
CA ILE A 394 -25.58 10.04 -6.68
C ILE A 394 -26.21 9.27 -7.85
N ASP A 395 -25.45 8.35 -8.52
CA ASP A 395 -25.88 7.59 -9.71
C ASP A 395 -26.07 6.08 -9.48
#